data_f644e00b49497a80a68cd05132053873
#
_entry.id   f644e00b49497a80a68cd05132053873
#
_cell.length_a   1.000
_cell.length_b   1.000
_cell.length_c   1.000
_cell.angle_alpha   90.00
_cell.angle_beta   90.00
_cell.angle_gamma   90.00
#
_symmetry.space_group_name_H-M   'P 1'
#
loop_
_entity.id
_entity.type
_entity.pdbx_description
1 polymer ?
#
loop_
_entity_poly.entity_id
_entity_poly.type
_entity_poly.pdbx_seq_one_letter_code
_entity_poly.pdbx_strand_id
1 'polypeptide(L)'
;EDARRFETWENSYALRAGLGEAINYAEKIGIDLIHERVQLLAGENRKLLSEIKKVQIRDIGMEQCGIISFSIEEKHNPKNIVNQMSDAGFAIGLVDPESTLIDSEKRNLPTLLRMAPHYYNTVDEIEKAVKQLSLLL
;
A
#
# COMPACT_ATOMS: atom_id res chain seq x y z
N GLU A 1 18.48 2.47 -27.74
CA GLU A 1 17.16 1.85 -27.56
C GLU A 1 16.41 2.58 -26.43
N ASP A 2 15.17 2.96 -26.68
CA ASP A 2 14.32 3.66 -25.71
C ASP A 2 13.08 2.82 -25.32
N ALA A 3 12.21 3.35 -24.49
CA ALA A 3 11.04 2.66 -23.98
C ALA A 3 10.01 2.31 -25.06
N ARG A 4 10.08 2.91 -26.25
CA ARG A 4 9.16 2.63 -27.37
C ARG A 4 9.18 1.18 -27.81
N ARG A 5 10.26 0.43 -27.55
CA ARG A 5 10.33 -1.01 -27.81
C ARG A 5 9.29 -1.85 -27.05
N PHE A 6 8.69 -1.29 -25.98
CA PHE A 6 7.66 -1.93 -25.18
C PHE A 6 6.25 -1.49 -25.57
N GLU A 7 6.12 -0.54 -26.53
CA GLU A 7 4.83 -0.08 -27.00
C GLU A 7 4.21 -1.12 -27.93
N THR A 8 2.91 -1.35 -27.74
CA THR A 8 2.10 -2.17 -28.65
C THR A 8 1.55 -1.30 -29.77
N TRP A 9 1.23 -1.94 -30.90
CA TRP A 9 0.77 -1.25 -32.10
C TRP A 9 -0.50 -0.41 -31.88
N GLU A 10 -1.46 -0.97 -31.14
CA GLU A 10 -2.74 -0.29 -30.88
C GLU A 10 -2.87 0.09 -29.40
N ASN A 11 -3.42 1.28 -29.18
CA ASN A 11 -3.75 1.81 -27.86
C ASN A 11 -5.25 1.95 -27.68
N SER A 12 -5.76 1.74 -26.49
CA SER A 12 -7.14 2.07 -26.16
C SER A 12 -7.31 3.59 -26.00
N TYR A 13 -7.85 4.24 -27.01
CA TYR A 13 -8.11 5.69 -26.97
C TYR A 13 -9.09 6.09 -25.87
N ALA A 14 -10.08 5.24 -25.59
CA ALA A 14 -11.02 5.45 -24.49
C ALA A 14 -10.33 5.46 -23.12
N LEU A 15 -9.41 4.52 -22.87
CA LEU A 15 -8.64 4.50 -21.63
C LEU A 15 -7.69 5.71 -21.51
N ARG A 16 -7.09 6.15 -22.62
CA ARG A 16 -6.26 7.37 -22.63
C ARG A 16 -7.08 8.63 -22.33
N ALA A 17 -8.25 8.75 -22.88
CA ALA A 17 -9.16 9.87 -22.58
C ALA A 17 -9.60 9.83 -21.11
N GLY A 18 -9.94 8.64 -20.59
CA GLY A 18 -10.26 8.44 -19.17
C GLY A 18 -9.10 8.80 -18.23
N LEU A 19 -7.86 8.44 -18.60
CA LEU A 19 -6.66 8.84 -17.85
C LEU A 19 -6.50 10.37 -17.84
N GLY A 20 -6.72 11.03 -18.98
CA GLY A 20 -6.68 12.49 -19.07
C GLY A 20 -7.66 13.16 -18.11
N GLU A 21 -8.89 12.64 -18.00
CA GLU A 21 -9.88 13.17 -17.07
C GLU A 21 -9.52 12.87 -15.61
N ALA A 22 -8.95 11.72 -15.32
CA ALA A 22 -8.45 11.39 -13.98
C ALA A 22 -7.31 12.34 -13.54
N ILE A 23 -6.40 12.70 -14.47
CA ILE A 23 -5.35 13.69 -14.21
C ILE A 23 -5.97 15.06 -13.94
N ASN A 24 -6.89 15.53 -14.79
CA ASN A 24 -7.60 16.80 -14.58
C ASN A 24 -8.31 16.85 -13.21
N TYR A 25 -8.89 15.74 -12.78
CA TYR A 25 -9.51 15.63 -11.47
C TYR A 25 -8.49 15.80 -10.33
N ALA A 26 -7.35 15.12 -10.42
CA ALA A 26 -6.29 15.22 -9.42
C ALA A 26 -5.67 16.63 -9.36
N GLU A 27 -5.47 17.27 -10.52
CA GLU A 27 -4.99 18.66 -10.62
C GLU A 27 -5.95 19.66 -9.96
N LYS A 28 -7.27 19.47 -10.09
CA LYS A 28 -8.27 20.32 -9.41
C LYS A 28 -8.20 20.21 -7.88
N ILE A 29 -7.83 19.07 -7.35
CA ILE A 29 -7.60 18.88 -5.90
C ILE A 29 -6.26 19.53 -5.50
N GLY A 30 -5.26 19.43 -6.35
CA GLY A 30 -3.89 19.86 -6.14
C GLY A 30 -2.96 18.67 -5.81
N ILE A 31 -2.03 18.38 -6.71
CA ILE A 31 -1.11 17.23 -6.58
C ILE A 31 -0.27 17.34 -5.32
N ASP A 32 0.23 18.53 -4.98
CA ASP A 32 1.03 18.76 -3.77
C ASP A 32 0.21 18.50 -2.50
N LEU A 33 -1.05 18.95 -2.46
CA LEU A 33 -1.96 18.70 -1.34
C LEU A 33 -2.26 17.21 -1.18
N ILE A 34 -2.46 16.49 -2.29
CA ILE A 34 -2.63 15.04 -2.29
C ILE A 34 -1.37 14.38 -1.72
N HIS A 35 -0.19 14.79 -2.18
CA HIS A 35 1.08 14.25 -1.72
C HIS A 35 1.28 14.47 -0.21
N GLU A 36 1.14 15.69 0.26
CA GLU A 36 1.27 16.03 1.69
C GLU A 36 0.30 15.20 2.55
N ARG A 37 -0.95 15.09 2.11
CA ARG A 37 -1.97 14.31 2.83
C ARG A 37 -1.61 12.83 2.88
N VAL A 38 -1.18 12.24 1.77
CA VAL A 38 -0.77 10.83 1.70
C VAL A 38 0.44 10.58 2.60
N GLN A 39 1.44 11.47 2.60
CA GLN A 39 2.61 11.35 3.47
C GLN A 39 2.25 11.40 4.95
N LEU A 40 1.36 12.31 5.35
CA LEU A 40 0.86 12.39 6.71
C LEU A 40 0.18 11.07 7.14
N LEU A 41 -0.74 10.57 6.33
CA LEU A 41 -1.49 9.35 6.63
C LEU A 41 -0.59 8.11 6.67
N ALA A 42 0.35 8.01 5.73
CA ALA A 42 1.31 6.91 5.69
C ALA A 42 2.29 6.95 6.86
N GLY A 43 2.73 8.14 7.27
CA GLY A 43 3.56 8.34 8.45
C GLY A 43 2.86 7.89 9.73
N GLU A 44 1.61 8.30 9.94
CA GLU A 44 0.83 7.88 11.10
C GLU A 44 0.57 6.37 11.09
N ASN A 45 0.26 5.78 9.93
CA ASN A 45 0.07 4.35 9.79
C ASN A 45 1.34 3.55 10.15
N ARG A 46 2.52 3.98 9.67
CA ARG A 46 3.81 3.35 10.02
C ARG A 46 4.08 3.44 11.52
N LYS A 47 3.85 4.60 12.12
CA LYS A 47 4.03 4.80 13.56
C LYS A 47 3.16 3.82 14.35
N LEU A 48 1.85 3.77 14.10
CA LEU A 48 0.92 2.88 14.79
C LEU A 48 1.25 1.41 14.58
N LEU A 49 1.60 0.99 13.36
CA LEU A 49 2.04 -0.38 13.07
C LEU A 49 3.32 -0.75 13.82
N SER A 50 4.27 0.18 13.96
CA SER A 50 5.52 -0.06 14.68
C SER A 50 5.35 -0.27 16.19
N GLU A 51 4.23 0.17 16.76
CA GLU A 51 3.89 -0.07 18.18
C GLU A 51 3.42 -1.50 18.44
N ILE A 52 3.03 -2.25 17.39
CA ILE A 52 2.60 -3.64 17.51
C ILE A 52 3.84 -4.54 17.49
N LYS A 53 4.22 -5.12 18.62
CA LYS A 53 5.44 -5.98 18.76
C LYS A 53 5.51 -7.13 17.75
N LYS A 54 4.37 -7.59 17.24
CA LYS A 54 4.25 -8.71 16.28
C LYS A 54 4.32 -8.27 14.82
N VAL A 55 4.53 -6.99 14.57
CA VAL A 55 4.62 -6.39 13.23
C VAL A 55 6.03 -5.87 13.00
N GLN A 56 6.56 -6.10 11.81
CA GLN A 56 7.81 -5.53 11.36
C GLN A 56 7.62 -4.81 10.04
N ILE A 57 7.82 -3.48 10.03
CA ILE A 57 7.82 -2.67 8.80
C ILE A 57 8.97 -3.14 7.90
N ARG A 58 8.68 -3.31 6.62
CA ARG A 58 9.64 -3.79 5.62
C ARG A 58 9.99 -2.74 4.56
N ASP A 59 9.42 -1.56 4.68
CA ASP A 59 9.76 -0.43 3.81
C ASP A 59 11.23 -0.05 3.96
N ILE A 60 11.87 0.33 2.86
CA ILE A 60 13.27 0.75 2.79
C ILE A 60 13.38 2.12 2.13
N GLY A 61 14.53 2.78 2.34
CA GLY A 61 14.80 4.11 1.80
C GLY A 61 14.50 5.24 2.78
N MET A 62 15.11 6.39 2.55
CA MET A 62 14.91 7.59 3.35
C MET A 62 13.59 8.28 3.00
N GLU A 63 13.26 8.31 1.72
CA GLU A 63 11.97 8.79 1.23
C GLU A 63 11.03 7.60 1.01
N GLN A 64 9.89 7.64 1.66
CA GLN A 64 8.92 6.56 1.63
C GLN A 64 7.61 7.02 1.00
N CYS A 65 6.98 6.16 0.20
CA CYS A 65 5.71 6.47 -0.43
C CYS A 65 4.50 6.21 0.49
N GLY A 66 3.30 6.39 -0.04
CA GLY A 66 2.03 6.13 0.66
C GLY A 66 1.70 4.65 0.88
N ILE A 67 2.57 3.72 0.45
CA ILE A 67 2.39 2.27 0.62
C ILE A 67 3.25 1.80 1.78
N ILE A 68 2.66 1.06 2.71
CA ILE A 68 3.34 0.47 3.86
C ILE A 68 3.32 -1.03 3.71
N SER A 69 4.51 -1.66 3.66
CA SER A 69 4.67 -3.10 3.61
C SER A 69 5.22 -3.61 4.92
N PHE A 70 4.62 -4.66 5.47
CA PHE A 70 5.04 -5.20 6.75
C PHE A 70 4.84 -6.71 6.83
N SER A 71 5.66 -7.37 7.63
CA SER A 71 5.50 -8.78 7.99
C SER A 71 4.90 -8.90 9.39
N ILE A 72 4.28 -10.04 9.64
CA ILE A 72 3.74 -10.44 10.94
C ILE A 72 4.48 -11.70 11.43
N GLU A 73 4.35 -12.03 12.73
CA GLU A 73 4.93 -13.27 13.26
C GLU A 73 4.46 -14.50 12.48
N GLU A 74 5.37 -15.46 12.25
CA GLU A 74 5.16 -16.67 11.43
C GLU A 74 4.00 -17.56 11.90
N LYS A 75 3.63 -17.48 13.19
CA LYS A 75 2.48 -18.25 13.73
C LYS A 75 1.13 -17.81 13.14
N HIS A 76 1.05 -16.62 12.55
CA HIS A 76 -0.15 -16.07 11.93
C HIS A 76 -0.08 -16.25 10.41
N ASN A 77 -1.14 -16.76 9.81
CA ASN A 77 -1.26 -16.85 8.36
C ASN A 77 -1.68 -15.50 7.76
N PRO A 78 -0.85 -14.83 6.94
CA PRO A 78 -1.17 -13.51 6.39
C PRO A 78 -2.47 -13.48 5.59
N LYS A 79 -2.78 -14.54 4.84
CA LYS A 79 -4.01 -14.64 4.04
C LYS A 79 -5.27 -14.66 4.93
N ASN A 80 -5.20 -15.37 6.06
CA ASN A 80 -6.31 -15.37 7.02
C ASN A 80 -6.51 -13.99 7.66
N ILE A 81 -5.42 -13.28 7.97
CA ILE A 81 -5.49 -11.91 8.48
C ILE A 81 -6.16 -10.98 7.45
N VAL A 82 -5.78 -11.06 6.17
CA VAL A 82 -6.43 -10.27 5.11
C VAL A 82 -7.94 -10.54 5.05
N ASN A 83 -8.36 -11.81 5.10
CA ASN A 83 -9.76 -12.17 5.09
C ASN A 83 -10.52 -11.60 6.31
N GLN A 84 -9.97 -11.76 7.52
CA GLN A 84 -10.58 -11.26 8.75
C GLN A 84 -10.64 -9.71 8.79
N MET A 85 -9.62 -9.04 8.26
CA MET A 85 -9.66 -7.59 8.08
C MET A 85 -10.76 -7.16 7.10
N SER A 86 -10.89 -7.89 5.99
CA SER A 86 -11.95 -7.65 5.00
C SER A 86 -13.35 -7.85 5.60
N ASP A 87 -13.55 -8.92 6.37
CA ASP A 87 -14.81 -9.19 7.08
C ASP A 87 -15.15 -8.09 8.10
N ALA A 88 -14.13 -7.46 8.67
CA ALA A 88 -14.27 -6.30 9.56
C ALA A 88 -14.41 -4.96 8.80
N GLY A 89 -14.46 -4.95 7.47
CA GLY A 89 -14.63 -3.76 6.64
C GLY A 89 -13.34 -3.02 6.29
N PHE A 90 -12.15 -3.62 6.51
CA PHE A 90 -10.86 -3.03 6.19
C PHE A 90 -10.18 -3.76 5.05
N ALA A 91 -10.02 -3.09 3.91
CA ALA A 91 -9.29 -3.62 2.77
C ALA A 91 -7.78 -3.43 2.95
N ILE A 92 -7.04 -4.53 3.15
CA ILE A 92 -5.58 -4.56 3.14
C ILE A 92 -5.09 -5.55 2.07
N GLY A 93 -3.87 -5.34 1.57
CA GLY A 93 -3.29 -6.17 0.52
C GLY A 93 -2.42 -7.29 1.07
N LEU A 94 -2.28 -8.35 0.27
CA LEU A 94 -1.30 -9.42 0.43
C LEU A 94 -0.25 -9.26 -0.67
N VAL A 95 1.01 -9.46 -0.33
CA VAL A 95 2.14 -9.44 -1.29
C VAL A 95 2.95 -10.71 -1.09
N ASP A 96 2.78 -11.64 -2.01
CA ASP A 96 3.57 -12.87 -2.04
C ASP A 96 4.97 -12.59 -2.63
N PRO A 97 6.01 -13.34 -2.20
CA PRO A 97 7.39 -13.15 -2.67
C PRO A 97 7.53 -13.15 -4.20
N GLU A 98 6.73 -13.93 -4.91
CA GLU A 98 6.74 -14.01 -6.37
C GLU A 98 6.32 -12.70 -7.04
N SER A 99 5.55 -11.84 -6.36
CA SER A 99 5.13 -10.54 -6.89
C SER A 99 6.27 -9.54 -6.98
N THR A 100 7.34 -9.73 -6.19
CA THR A 100 8.54 -8.89 -6.15
C THR A 100 9.79 -9.76 -6.04
N LEU A 101 9.91 -10.76 -6.90
CA LEU A 101 10.85 -11.89 -6.79
C LEU A 101 12.29 -11.46 -6.46
N ILE A 102 12.85 -10.55 -7.24
CA ILE A 102 14.26 -10.11 -7.08
C ILE A 102 14.52 -9.49 -5.70
N ASP A 103 13.62 -8.61 -5.22
CA ASP A 103 13.75 -7.96 -3.92
C ASP A 103 13.49 -8.95 -2.78
N SER A 104 12.47 -9.79 -2.95
CA SER A 104 12.09 -10.81 -1.96
C SER A 104 13.20 -11.83 -1.73
N GLU A 105 13.82 -12.35 -2.79
CA GLU A 105 14.95 -13.27 -2.68
C GLU A 105 16.18 -12.59 -2.04
N LYS A 106 16.53 -11.38 -2.51
CA LYS A 106 17.68 -10.64 -1.99
C LYS A 106 17.56 -10.32 -0.50
N ARG A 107 16.35 -10.04 -0.02
CA ARG A 107 16.06 -9.64 1.36
C ARG A 107 15.49 -10.78 2.21
N ASN A 108 15.29 -11.94 1.64
CA ASN A 108 14.64 -13.09 2.27
C ASN A 108 13.31 -12.71 2.92
N LEU A 109 12.43 -12.06 2.13
CA LEU A 109 11.14 -11.57 2.60
C LEU A 109 10.10 -12.70 2.62
N PRO A 110 9.31 -12.83 3.70
CA PRO A 110 8.13 -13.68 3.71
C PRO A 110 6.99 -13.02 2.93
N THR A 111 5.84 -13.68 2.85
CA THR A 111 4.59 -13.02 2.44
C THR A 111 4.32 -11.81 3.33
N LEU A 112 4.08 -10.65 2.73
CA LEU A 112 3.86 -9.38 3.41
C LEU A 112 2.38 -9.00 3.38
N LEU A 113 1.98 -8.20 4.35
CA LEU A 113 0.76 -7.42 4.34
C LEU A 113 1.07 -6.01 3.84
N ARG A 114 0.09 -5.38 3.20
CA ARG A 114 0.23 -4.04 2.64
C ARG A 114 -0.95 -3.16 3.01
N MET A 115 -0.68 -2.00 3.56
CA MET A 115 -1.63 -0.90 3.71
C MET A 115 -1.24 0.25 2.79
N ALA A 116 -2.22 0.92 2.19
CA ALA A 116 -1.99 2.00 1.25
C ALA A 116 -3.07 3.08 1.42
N PRO A 117 -3.02 3.87 2.49
CA PRO A 117 -3.96 4.98 2.67
C PRO A 117 -3.80 6.00 1.55
N HIS A 118 -4.90 6.62 1.15
CA HIS A 118 -4.91 7.65 0.13
C HIS A 118 -5.52 8.94 0.69
N TYR A 119 -5.44 10.05 -0.06
CA TYR A 119 -5.83 11.38 0.41
C TYR A 119 -7.26 11.47 0.96
N TYR A 120 -8.16 10.59 0.52
CA TYR A 120 -9.56 10.53 0.98
C TYR A 120 -9.76 9.78 2.30
N ASN A 121 -8.73 9.07 2.79
CA ASN A 121 -8.82 8.41 4.10
C ASN A 121 -8.65 9.41 5.25
N THR A 122 -9.11 9.01 6.42
CA THR A 122 -8.96 9.74 7.67
C THR A 122 -7.97 9.06 8.60
N VAL A 123 -7.43 9.81 9.56
CA VAL A 123 -6.57 9.25 10.62
C VAL A 123 -7.36 8.26 11.47
N ASP A 124 -8.61 8.56 11.80
CA ASP A 124 -9.51 7.67 12.56
C ASP A 124 -9.73 6.30 11.87
N GLU A 125 -9.85 6.27 10.54
CA GLU A 125 -9.92 5.02 9.77
C GLU A 125 -8.63 4.20 9.90
N ILE A 126 -7.47 4.85 9.86
CA ILE A 126 -6.17 4.20 10.02
C ILE A 126 -6.03 3.63 11.44
N GLU A 127 -6.35 4.43 12.46
CA GLU A 127 -6.33 3.99 13.86
C GLU A 127 -7.23 2.76 14.10
N LYS A 128 -8.45 2.79 13.55
CA LYS A 128 -9.38 1.66 13.63
C LYS A 128 -8.85 0.42 12.91
N ALA A 129 -8.28 0.58 11.72
CA ALA A 129 -7.70 -0.52 10.95
C ALA A 129 -6.52 -1.15 11.69
N VAL A 130 -5.59 -0.34 12.21
CA VAL A 130 -4.43 -0.84 12.97
C VAL A 130 -4.85 -1.48 14.29
N LYS A 131 -5.84 -0.90 14.98
CA LYS A 131 -6.42 -1.50 16.19
C LYS A 131 -7.05 -2.86 15.88
N GLN A 132 -7.83 -2.97 14.80
CA GLN A 132 -8.41 -4.25 14.37
C GLN A 132 -7.34 -5.27 14.05
N LEU A 133 -6.29 -4.89 13.32
CA LEU A 133 -5.15 -5.76 13.03
C LEU A 133 -4.47 -6.25 14.34
N SER A 134 -4.28 -5.36 15.31
CA SER A 134 -3.68 -5.70 16.60
C SER A 134 -4.49 -6.73 17.40
N LEU A 135 -5.82 -6.75 17.24
CA LEU A 135 -6.70 -7.73 17.89
C LEU A 135 -6.63 -9.12 17.24
N LEU A 136 -6.21 -9.18 15.97
CA LEU A 136 -6.10 -10.43 15.19
C LEU A 136 -4.74 -11.11 15.35
N LEU A 137 -3.74 -10.39 15.84
CA LEU A 137 -2.37 -10.86 16.08
C LEU A 137 -2.16 -11.25 17.55
#